data_03d8fd7466c318afde4c9b94ff324309
#
_entry.id   03d8fd7466c318afde4c9b94ff324309
#
_cell.length_a   1.000
_cell.length_b   1.000
_cell.length_c   1.000
_cell.angle_alpha   90.00
_cell.angle_beta   90.00
_cell.angle_gamma   90.00
#
_symmetry.space_group_name_H-M   'P 1'
#
loop_
_entity.id
_entity.type
_entity.pdbx_description
1 polymer ?
#
loop_
_entity_poly.entity_id
_entity_poly.type
_entity_poly.pdbx_seq_one_letter_code
_entity_poly.pdbx_strand_id
1 'polypeptide(L)'
;EHFHCQEYAHTYDPAHHHEHHHHDEEHTHDHHHEEGHNHEHHAHELPHAHHHHEHRNLADVMAIIDASTLSQSIKDKAREVFTAIAIAEAKVHGKAVDEVHFHEVGAIDTIIDIVGCLLGLEYLGIKKVYVGKITTGHGFVKCAHGLMPVPAPATAELLQGMPQEKGRVAKELTTPTGAALAKVLGETALELPESFVCEKIAYGAGTWELEIPNVLRVHVGTVAAENDNAILEVACNIDDMSGEVFAYVIERLLLAGALDAWAEPIVMKKGRPAYKLVFLVTENMLVKLLDLVFEETTTLGVRYHKVERSTLERKSAVVATPYGSVAVKYGFCNGAIINIAPEFESCKEIATNAKISLKKAMQYAQTAAEDLLNE
;
A
#
# COMPACT_ATOMS: atom_id res chain seq x y z
N GLU A 1 2.59 24.94 -25.55
CA GLU A 1 3.46 24.27 -26.56
C GLU A 1 3.13 22.78 -26.52
N HIS A 2 2.55 22.29 -27.61
CA HIS A 2 2.11 20.91 -27.77
C HIS A 2 3.29 20.05 -28.21
N PHE A 3 3.57 18.98 -27.47
CA PHE A 3 4.42 17.89 -27.99
C PHE A 3 3.54 16.73 -28.47
N HIS A 4 3.61 16.47 -29.77
CA HIS A 4 3.04 15.30 -30.42
C HIS A 4 3.90 14.07 -30.14
N CYS A 5 3.31 13.01 -29.60
CA CYS A 5 3.88 11.67 -29.60
C CYS A 5 3.45 10.96 -30.88
N GLN A 6 4.40 10.61 -31.75
CA GLN A 6 4.16 9.77 -32.90
C GLN A 6 4.18 8.29 -32.51
N GLU A 7 3.08 7.62 -32.77
CA GLU A 7 2.98 6.16 -32.74
C GLU A 7 3.68 5.57 -33.96
N TYR A 8 4.64 4.68 -33.74
CA TYR A 8 5.15 3.78 -34.76
C TYR A 8 4.45 2.43 -34.68
N ALA A 9 3.48 2.21 -35.51
CA ALA A 9 2.92 0.90 -35.80
C ALA A 9 3.81 0.17 -36.82
N HIS A 10 4.48 -0.90 -36.41
CA HIS A 10 5.11 -1.84 -37.37
C HIS A 10 4.12 -2.96 -37.67
N THR A 11 3.61 -2.94 -38.89
CA THR A 11 2.90 -4.05 -39.53
C THR A 11 3.89 -5.16 -39.90
N TYR A 12 3.59 -6.36 -39.43
CA TYR A 12 4.35 -7.58 -39.75
C TYR A 12 3.75 -8.21 -41.01
N ASP A 13 4.56 -8.40 -42.06
CA ASP A 13 4.19 -9.09 -43.29
C ASP A 13 4.80 -10.52 -43.29
N PRO A 14 4.00 -11.58 -43.40
CA PRO A 14 4.48 -12.96 -43.33
C PRO A 14 4.56 -13.58 -44.76
N ALA A 15 5.63 -13.32 -45.51
CA ALA A 15 5.92 -14.11 -46.68
C ALA A 15 7.39 -14.02 -47.11
N HIS A 16 8.25 -14.91 -46.62
CA HIS A 16 9.42 -15.39 -47.33
C HIS A 16 9.81 -16.78 -46.83
N HIS A 17 9.51 -17.76 -47.67
CA HIS A 17 10.09 -19.10 -47.62
C HIS A 17 11.52 -19.03 -48.11
N HIS A 18 12.49 -19.54 -47.33
CA HIS A 18 13.79 -19.96 -47.84
C HIS A 18 14.01 -21.44 -47.58
N GLU A 19 14.13 -22.18 -48.66
CA GLU A 19 14.58 -23.57 -48.69
C GLU A 19 16.08 -23.61 -48.35
N HIS A 20 16.46 -24.45 -47.43
CA HIS A 20 17.85 -24.81 -47.18
C HIS A 20 18.08 -26.26 -47.59
N HIS A 21 18.97 -26.41 -48.60
CA HIS A 21 19.54 -27.68 -49.09
C HIS A 21 20.42 -28.30 -47.99
N HIS A 22 20.22 -29.61 -47.79
CA HIS A 22 21.11 -30.46 -47.07
C HIS A 22 22.32 -30.81 -47.93
N HIS A 23 23.53 -30.66 -47.40
CA HIS A 23 24.73 -31.35 -47.87
C HIS A 23 25.27 -32.19 -46.72
N ASP A 24 25.18 -33.53 -46.92
CA ASP A 24 25.89 -34.55 -46.15
C ASP A 24 27.30 -34.63 -46.66
N GLU A 25 28.32 -34.46 -45.86
CA GLU A 25 29.67 -34.91 -46.12
C GLU A 25 30.18 -35.69 -44.91
N GLU A 26 30.29 -37.00 -45.13
CA GLU A 26 31.01 -37.95 -44.26
C GLU A 26 32.51 -37.69 -44.34
N HIS A 27 33.19 -37.46 -43.23
CA HIS A 27 34.63 -37.60 -43.11
C HIS A 27 34.98 -38.54 -41.98
N THR A 28 35.44 -39.76 -42.43
CA THR A 28 36.17 -40.73 -41.63
C THR A 28 37.61 -40.27 -41.48
N HIS A 29 38.13 -40.27 -40.26
CA HIS A 29 39.57 -40.21 -40.01
C HIS A 29 40.00 -41.24 -38.97
N ASP A 30 41.02 -42.03 -39.47
CA ASP A 30 41.71 -43.11 -38.80
C ASP A 30 42.54 -42.68 -37.60
N HIS A 31 42.68 -43.64 -36.69
CA HIS A 31 43.54 -43.57 -35.53
C HIS A 31 45.01 -43.78 -35.85
N HIS A 32 45.88 -42.92 -35.35
CA HIS A 32 47.26 -43.28 -35.10
C HIS A 32 47.60 -43.00 -33.64
N HIS A 33 48.05 -44.08 -32.96
CA HIS A 33 48.74 -44.04 -31.68
C HIS A 33 50.18 -43.59 -31.88
N GLU A 34 50.68 -42.67 -31.06
CA GLU A 34 52.08 -42.56 -30.70
C GLU A 34 52.25 -42.17 -29.24
N GLU A 35 53.30 -42.75 -28.66
CA GLU A 35 53.59 -42.84 -27.25
C GLU A 35 54.21 -41.60 -26.63
N GLY A 36 53.91 -41.41 -25.34
CA GLY A 36 54.86 -41.15 -24.29
C GLY A 36 55.59 -39.79 -24.21
N HIS A 37 55.13 -38.91 -23.34
CA HIS A 37 56.01 -38.07 -22.52
C HIS A 37 55.40 -37.83 -21.14
N ASN A 38 56.09 -38.37 -20.11
CA ASN A 38 55.92 -38.08 -18.71
C ASN A 38 56.31 -36.63 -18.42
N HIS A 39 55.38 -35.79 -18.00
CA HIS A 39 55.65 -34.56 -17.27
C HIS A 39 55.01 -34.66 -15.89
N GLU A 40 55.88 -34.83 -14.87
CA GLU A 40 55.48 -34.65 -13.48
C GLU A 40 55.12 -33.15 -13.25
N HIS A 41 53.84 -32.88 -13.14
CA HIS A 41 53.36 -31.65 -12.60
C HIS A 41 53.10 -31.82 -11.10
N HIS A 42 54.00 -31.26 -10.29
CA HIS A 42 53.74 -31.01 -8.89
C HIS A 42 52.58 -30.01 -8.78
N ALA A 43 51.39 -30.53 -8.60
CA ALA A 43 50.24 -29.74 -8.19
C ALA A 43 50.40 -29.42 -6.70
N HIS A 44 50.74 -28.16 -6.40
CA HIS A 44 50.51 -27.61 -5.07
C HIS A 44 49.01 -27.49 -4.87
N GLU A 45 48.42 -28.51 -4.24
CA GLU A 45 47.07 -28.40 -3.68
C GLU A 45 47.13 -27.41 -2.52
N LEU A 46 46.68 -26.18 -2.76
CA LEU A 46 46.26 -25.33 -1.68
C LEU A 46 45.06 -25.96 -0.99
N PRO A 47 45.02 -26.03 0.32
CA PRO A 47 43.85 -26.56 1.02
C PRO A 47 42.62 -25.70 0.68
N HIS A 48 41.69 -26.28 -0.09
CA HIS A 48 40.38 -25.70 -0.23
C HIS A 48 39.73 -25.68 1.16
N ALA A 49 39.63 -24.50 1.76
CA ALA A 49 38.86 -24.30 2.95
C ALA A 49 37.40 -24.68 2.60
N HIS A 50 36.99 -25.85 3.06
CA HIS A 50 35.56 -26.20 3.06
C HIS A 50 34.87 -25.23 4.00
N HIS A 51 34.27 -24.18 3.44
CA HIS A 51 33.31 -23.42 4.16
C HIS A 51 32.13 -24.33 4.49
N HIS A 52 32.11 -24.83 5.72
CA HIS A 52 30.90 -25.42 6.28
C HIS A 52 29.82 -24.36 6.28
N HIS A 53 28.91 -24.43 5.33
CA HIS A 53 27.67 -23.67 5.39
C HIS A 53 26.91 -24.21 6.61
N GLU A 54 26.96 -23.47 7.70
CA GLU A 54 26.12 -23.76 8.87
C GLU A 54 24.68 -23.59 8.42
N HIS A 55 23.95 -24.69 8.34
CA HIS A 55 22.51 -24.66 8.06
C HIS A 55 21.78 -24.14 9.29
N ARG A 56 21.39 -22.86 9.25
CA ARG A 56 20.62 -22.22 10.32
C ARG A 56 19.14 -22.42 10.10
N ASN A 57 18.41 -22.58 11.18
CA ASN A 57 16.95 -22.53 11.17
C ASN A 57 16.47 -21.11 11.52
N LEU A 58 15.16 -20.90 11.53
CA LEU A 58 14.57 -19.60 11.85
C LEU A 58 14.98 -19.12 13.26
N ALA A 59 15.02 -20.01 14.25
CA ALA A 59 15.37 -19.67 15.62
C ALA A 59 16.82 -19.18 15.75
N ASP A 60 17.76 -19.81 15.02
CA ASP A 60 19.16 -19.41 15.02
C ASP A 60 19.34 -18.01 14.44
N VAL A 61 18.66 -17.71 13.33
CA VAL A 61 18.66 -16.36 12.71
C VAL A 61 18.06 -15.34 13.66
N MET A 62 16.94 -15.65 14.30
CA MET A 62 16.30 -14.76 15.27
C MET A 62 17.19 -14.50 16.47
N ALA A 63 17.90 -15.49 16.98
CA ALA A 63 18.84 -15.31 18.09
C ALA A 63 19.96 -14.30 17.76
N ILE A 64 20.48 -14.33 16.52
CA ILE A 64 21.47 -13.35 16.04
C ILE A 64 20.87 -11.93 16.00
N ILE A 65 19.67 -11.79 15.44
CA ILE A 65 18.99 -10.49 15.33
C ILE A 65 18.63 -9.94 16.71
N ASP A 66 18.11 -10.77 17.60
CA ASP A 66 17.68 -10.37 18.94
C ASP A 66 18.88 -9.96 19.82
N ALA A 67 20.02 -10.58 19.67
CA ALA A 67 21.27 -10.22 20.36
C ALA A 67 21.91 -8.92 19.84
N SER A 68 21.47 -8.41 18.70
CA SER A 68 22.00 -7.18 18.08
C SER A 68 21.54 -5.90 18.81
N THR A 69 22.19 -4.77 18.48
CA THR A 69 21.82 -3.44 18.96
C THR A 69 20.77 -2.73 18.10
N LEU A 70 20.12 -3.44 17.19
CA LEU A 70 19.09 -2.89 16.29
C LEU A 70 17.87 -2.40 17.09
N SER A 71 17.15 -1.44 16.52
CA SER A 71 15.87 -0.97 17.05
C SER A 71 14.83 -2.11 17.09
N GLN A 72 13.89 -2.06 18.03
CA GLN A 72 12.84 -3.07 18.12
C GLN A 72 12.02 -3.16 16.84
N SER A 73 11.74 -2.03 16.20
CA SER A 73 11.04 -1.95 14.91
C SER A 73 11.73 -2.77 13.82
N ILE A 74 13.07 -2.64 13.70
CA ILE A 74 13.85 -3.42 12.72
C ILE A 74 13.85 -4.90 13.06
N LYS A 75 14.01 -5.26 14.35
CA LYS A 75 13.95 -6.67 14.79
C LYS A 75 12.62 -7.30 14.46
N ASP A 76 11.52 -6.59 14.70
CA ASP A 76 10.17 -7.09 14.42
C ASP A 76 9.93 -7.26 12.92
N LYS A 77 10.35 -6.29 12.10
CA LYS A 77 10.25 -6.39 10.64
C LYS A 77 11.15 -7.48 10.06
N ALA A 78 12.37 -7.63 10.56
CA ALA A 78 13.24 -8.73 10.16
C ALA A 78 12.61 -10.10 10.49
N ARG A 79 12.00 -10.23 11.66
CA ARG A 79 11.26 -11.43 12.04
C ARG A 79 10.11 -11.73 11.08
N GLU A 80 9.33 -10.74 10.68
CA GLU A 80 8.26 -10.90 9.68
C GLU A 80 8.82 -11.44 8.36
N VAL A 81 9.93 -10.86 7.86
CA VAL A 81 10.55 -11.27 6.58
C VAL A 81 11.09 -12.70 6.66
N PHE A 82 11.87 -13.04 7.69
CA PHE A 82 12.41 -14.40 7.85
C PHE A 82 11.33 -15.43 8.11
N THR A 83 10.26 -15.07 8.82
CA THR A 83 9.10 -15.96 9.02
C THR A 83 8.39 -16.23 7.68
N ALA A 84 8.21 -15.23 6.83
CA ALA A 84 7.63 -15.42 5.51
C ALA A 84 8.46 -16.39 4.64
N ILE A 85 9.79 -16.26 4.69
CA ILE A 85 10.71 -17.19 3.99
C ILE A 85 10.57 -18.60 4.58
N ALA A 86 10.59 -18.75 5.89
CA ALA A 86 10.48 -20.04 6.56
C ALA A 86 9.17 -20.76 6.25
N ILE A 87 8.06 -20.02 6.18
CA ILE A 87 6.75 -20.57 5.79
C ILE A 87 6.78 -21.06 4.34
N ALA A 88 7.38 -20.28 3.42
CA ALA A 88 7.48 -20.68 2.01
C ALA A 88 8.36 -21.95 1.84
N GLU A 89 9.50 -21.99 2.51
CA GLU A 89 10.39 -23.17 2.50
C GLU A 89 9.71 -24.38 3.15
N ALA A 90 9.03 -24.22 4.28
CA ALA A 90 8.29 -25.28 4.96
C ALA A 90 7.26 -25.93 4.03
N LYS A 91 6.51 -25.09 3.30
CA LYS A 91 5.52 -25.55 2.33
C LYS A 91 6.14 -26.32 1.17
N VAL A 92 7.26 -25.84 0.63
CA VAL A 92 7.99 -26.49 -0.46
C VAL A 92 8.56 -27.85 -0.02
N HIS A 93 9.07 -27.93 1.21
CA HIS A 93 9.67 -29.16 1.75
C HIS A 93 8.66 -30.10 2.42
N GLY A 94 7.42 -29.68 2.61
CA GLY A 94 6.41 -30.48 3.32
C GLY A 94 6.78 -30.74 4.78
N LYS A 95 7.45 -29.77 5.43
CA LYS A 95 7.91 -29.82 6.83
C LYS A 95 7.21 -28.79 7.68
N ALA A 96 7.31 -28.91 9.00
CA ALA A 96 6.91 -27.86 9.92
C ALA A 96 7.92 -26.70 9.86
N VAL A 97 7.47 -25.47 10.16
CA VAL A 97 8.31 -24.25 10.03
C VAL A 97 9.54 -24.28 10.94
N ASP A 98 9.44 -24.90 12.11
CA ASP A 98 10.52 -25.10 13.08
C ASP A 98 11.51 -26.20 12.68
N GLU A 99 11.13 -27.08 11.77
CA GLU A 99 11.99 -28.16 11.24
C GLU A 99 12.74 -27.77 9.95
N VAL A 100 12.48 -26.58 9.42
CA VAL A 100 13.13 -26.11 8.19
C VAL A 100 14.50 -25.52 8.49
N HIS A 101 15.49 -26.02 7.77
CA HIS A 101 16.81 -25.42 7.70
C HIS A 101 16.94 -24.61 6.42
N PHE A 102 17.40 -23.38 6.54
CA PHE A 102 17.67 -22.52 5.39
C PHE A 102 18.91 -23.03 4.64
N HIS A 103 18.75 -23.53 3.42
CA HIS A 103 19.84 -24.02 2.61
C HIS A 103 20.59 -22.90 1.88
N GLU A 104 19.87 -21.85 1.51
CA GLU A 104 20.38 -20.69 0.74
C GLU A 104 20.15 -19.35 1.46
N VAL A 105 19.17 -19.27 2.34
CA VAL A 105 18.68 -17.99 2.92
C VAL A 105 19.11 -17.78 4.38
N GLY A 106 19.75 -18.77 5.01
CA GLY A 106 20.25 -18.72 6.40
C GLY A 106 21.67 -18.21 6.55
N ALA A 107 22.33 -17.87 5.46
CA ALA A 107 23.69 -17.35 5.46
C ALA A 107 23.75 -15.91 6.00
N ILE A 108 24.91 -15.48 6.48
CA ILE A 108 25.10 -14.15 7.07
C ILE A 108 24.83 -13.04 6.06
N ASP A 109 25.14 -13.26 4.78
CA ASP A 109 24.87 -12.33 3.68
C ASP A 109 23.38 -12.00 3.57
N THR A 110 22.49 -13.01 3.63
CA THR A 110 21.04 -12.78 3.62
C THR A 110 20.57 -11.98 4.83
N ILE A 111 21.16 -12.26 6.02
CA ILE A 111 20.83 -11.44 7.22
C ILE A 111 21.24 -9.99 6.99
N ILE A 112 22.43 -9.76 6.43
CA ILE A 112 22.91 -8.41 6.12
C ILE A 112 22.04 -7.73 5.08
N ASP A 113 21.62 -8.44 4.04
CA ASP A 113 20.76 -7.90 2.97
C ASP A 113 19.40 -7.44 3.51
N ILE A 114 18.75 -8.29 4.31
CA ILE A 114 17.43 -7.98 4.89
C ILE A 114 17.55 -6.85 5.91
N VAL A 115 18.47 -6.96 6.87
CA VAL A 115 18.66 -5.95 7.91
C VAL A 115 19.16 -4.63 7.31
N GLY A 116 20.07 -4.70 6.33
CA GLY A 116 20.56 -3.52 5.61
C GLY A 116 19.47 -2.78 4.85
N CYS A 117 18.57 -3.51 4.20
CA CYS A 117 17.40 -2.93 3.54
C CYS A 117 16.50 -2.21 4.57
N LEU A 118 16.18 -2.85 5.69
CA LEU A 118 15.34 -2.27 6.74
C LEU A 118 15.99 -1.04 7.38
N LEU A 119 17.29 -1.09 7.67
CA LEU A 119 18.06 0.07 8.15
C LEU A 119 18.06 1.23 7.15
N GLY A 120 18.21 0.92 5.87
CA GLY A 120 18.17 1.93 4.80
C GLY A 120 16.81 2.62 4.73
N LEU A 121 15.72 1.88 4.81
CA LEU A 121 14.36 2.43 4.83
C LEU A 121 14.11 3.30 6.07
N GLU A 122 14.54 2.84 7.25
CA GLU A 122 14.43 3.60 8.50
C GLU A 122 15.26 4.89 8.44
N TYR A 123 16.50 4.80 7.99
CA TYR A 123 17.41 5.96 7.84
C TYR A 123 16.88 7.02 6.87
N LEU A 124 16.28 6.59 5.77
CA LEU A 124 15.65 7.47 4.78
C LEU A 124 14.28 7.98 5.21
N GLY A 125 13.73 7.51 6.33
CA GLY A 125 12.42 7.91 6.83
C GLY A 125 11.25 7.44 5.95
N ILE A 126 11.45 6.35 5.20
CA ILE A 126 10.41 5.79 4.31
C ILE A 126 9.25 5.26 5.15
N LYS A 127 8.04 5.71 4.84
CA LYS A 127 6.81 5.33 5.54
C LYS A 127 6.03 4.23 4.83
N LYS A 128 6.02 4.27 3.48
CA LYS A 128 5.34 3.29 2.64
C LYS A 128 6.26 2.84 1.51
N VAL A 129 6.14 1.58 1.13
CA VAL A 129 6.82 0.98 -0.02
C VAL A 129 5.75 0.49 -0.97
N TYR A 130 5.74 0.99 -2.19
CA TYR A 130 4.86 0.51 -3.25
C TYR A 130 5.61 -0.44 -4.15
N VAL A 131 5.04 -1.63 -4.39
CA VAL A 131 5.64 -2.65 -5.24
C VAL A 131 4.76 -2.86 -6.46
N GLY A 132 5.32 -2.58 -7.63
CA GLY A 132 4.68 -2.83 -8.91
C GLY A 132 4.71 -4.30 -9.32
N LYS A 133 4.58 -4.55 -10.61
CA LYS A 133 4.69 -5.90 -11.16
C LYS A 133 6.12 -6.44 -10.99
N ILE A 134 6.26 -7.62 -10.42
CA ILE A 134 7.55 -8.26 -10.15
C ILE A 134 7.98 -9.10 -11.35
N THR A 135 9.18 -8.83 -11.84
CA THR A 135 9.77 -9.57 -12.96
C THR A 135 10.57 -10.76 -12.41
N THR A 136 10.06 -11.97 -12.61
CA THR A 136 10.67 -13.21 -12.06
C THR A 136 11.80 -13.77 -12.91
N GLY A 137 11.81 -13.48 -14.20
CA GLY A 137 12.60 -14.21 -15.19
C GLY A 137 11.91 -15.52 -15.60
N HIS A 138 12.63 -16.41 -16.31
CA HIS A 138 12.13 -17.71 -16.74
C HIS A 138 13.27 -18.72 -16.91
N GLY A 139 12.92 -19.97 -17.29
CA GLY A 139 13.90 -21.05 -17.50
C GLY A 139 14.19 -21.81 -16.24
N PHE A 140 15.47 -22.10 -16.00
CA PHE A 140 15.91 -22.91 -14.87
C PHE A 140 17.12 -22.29 -14.17
N VAL A 141 17.20 -22.48 -12.86
CA VAL A 141 18.33 -22.09 -12.01
C VAL A 141 18.91 -23.35 -11.35
N LYS A 142 20.24 -23.42 -11.24
CA LYS A 142 20.92 -24.46 -10.49
C LYS A 142 21.16 -23.96 -9.06
N CYS A 143 20.57 -24.65 -8.10
CA CYS A 143 20.64 -24.32 -6.68
C CYS A 143 21.02 -25.54 -5.85
N ALA A 144 21.03 -25.42 -4.51
CA ALA A 144 21.34 -26.54 -3.61
C ALA A 144 20.45 -27.77 -3.83
N HIS A 145 19.24 -27.60 -4.31
CA HIS A 145 18.25 -28.63 -4.62
C HIS A 145 18.34 -29.18 -6.07
N GLY A 146 19.37 -28.82 -6.82
CA GLY A 146 19.54 -29.21 -8.21
C GLY A 146 19.03 -28.18 -9.20
N LEU A 147 18.50 -28.64 -10.35
CA LEU A 147 17.99 -27.76 -11.40
C LEU A 147 16.50 -27.45 -11.15
N MET A 148 16.19 -26.22 -10.80
CA MET A 148 14.84 -25.78 -10.44
C MET A 148 14.27 -24.80 -11.48
N PRO A 149 12.95 -24.81 -11.72
CA PRO A 149 12.32 -23.82 -12.60
C PRO A 149 12.38 -22.41 -11.99
N VAL A 150 12.38 -21.40 -12.84
CA VAL A 150 12.29 -19.98 -12.44
C VAL A 150 10.87 -19.48 -12.63
N PRO A 151 10.27 -18.84 -11.58
CA PRO A 151 10.82 -18.61 -10.25
C PRO A 151 11.01 -19.92 -9.47
N ALA A 152 12.01 -19.95 -8.59
CA ALA A 152 12.22 -21.09 -7.68
C ALA A 152 10.99 -21.31 -6.79
N PRO A 153 10.71 -22.56 -6.33
CA PRO A 153 9.46 -22.87 -5.62
C PRO A 153 9.16 -21.97 -4.42
N ALA A 154 10.16 -21.67 -3.58
CA ALA A 154 10.00 -20.76 -2.45
C ALA A 154 9.69 -19.33 -2.89
N THR A 155 10.33 -18.84 -3.96
CA THR A 155 10.02 -17.55 -4.57
C THR A 155 8.57 -17.52 -5.10
N ALA A 156 8.13 -18.57 -5.77
CA ALA A 156 6.76 -18.68 -6.27
C ALA A 156 5.71 -18.63 -5.15
N GLU A 157 5.97 -19.30 -4.02
CA GLU A 157 5.11 -19.25 -2.83
C GLU A 157 5.07 -17.86 -2.20
N LEU A 158 6.22 -17.22 -2.10
CA LEU A 158 6.30 -15.84 -1.57
C LEU A 158 5.52 -14.85 -2.44
N LEU A 159 5.61 -14.97 -3.75
CA LEU A 159 4.95 -14.08 -4.70
C LEU A 159 3.46 -14.40 -4.92
N GLN A 160 2.90 -15.40 -4.25
CA GLN A 160 1.48 -15.72 -4.38
C GLN A 160 0.60 -14.52 -3.99
N GLY A 161 -0.30 -14.14 -4.89
CA GLY A 161 -1.19 -12.97 -4.73
C GLY A 161 -0.59 -11.64 -5.20
N MET A 162 0.68 -11.61 -5.62
CA MET A 162 1.32 -10.42 -6.17
C MET A 162 1.35 -10.46 -7.71
N PRO A 163 1.19 -9.33 -8.40
CA PRO A 163 1.34 -9.25 -9.85
C PRO A 163 2.76 -9.60 -10.31
N GLN A 164 2.84 -10.50 -11.28
CA GLN A 164 4.11 -11.03 -11.78
C GLN A 164 4.20 -10.96 -13.29
N GLU A 165 5.43 -10.90 -13.81
CA GLU A 165 5.73 -11.11 -15.23
C GLU A 165 7.02 -11.92 -15.39
N LYS A 166 7.10 -12.71 -16.48
CA LYS A 166 8.26 -13.57 -16.72
C LYS A 166 9.52 -12.78 -17.12
N GLY A 167 9.36 -11.59 -17.68
CA GLY A 167 10.48 -10.88 -18.27
C GLY A 167 11.05 -11.57 -19.52
N ARG A 168 12.15 -11.02 -20.05
CA ARG A 168 12.78 -11.48 -21.29
C ARG A 168 13.99 -12.40 -21.06
N VAL A 169 14.46 -12.50 -19.85
CA VAL A 169 15.74 -13.17 -19.52
C VAL A 169 15.51 -14.55 -18.96
N ALA A 170 16.25 -15.55 -19.49
CA ALA A 170 16.23 -16.92 -19.01
C ALA A 170 17.16 -17.09 -17.79
N LYS A 171 16.89 -16.33 -16.73
CA LYS A 171 17.60 -16.34 -15.45
C LYS A 171 16.64 -15.98 -14.33
N GLU A 172 16.99 -16.32 -13.10
CA GLU A 172 16.29 -15.84 -11.93
C GLU A 172 16.56 -14.36 -11.73
N LEU A 173 15.52 -13.51 -11.82
CA LEU A 173 15.62 -12.07 -11.61
C LEU A 173 15.09 -11.64 -10.23
N THR A 174 14.29 -12.48 -9.60
CA THR A 174 13.76 -12.25 -8.25
C THR A 174 14.08 -13.45 -7.38
N THR A 175 14.91 -13.21 -6.37
CA THR A 175 15.34 -14.25 -5.39
C THR A 175 14.30 -14.39 -4.27
N PRO A 176 14.35 -15.49 -3.47
CA PRO A 176 13.49 -15.64 -2.29
C PRO A 176 13.58 -14.43 -1.33
N THR A 177 14.78 -13.91 -1.09
CA THR A 177 15.02 -12.74 -0.24
C THR A 177 14.31 -11.50 -0.76
N GLY A 178 14.47 -11.20 -2.07
CA GLY A 178 13.81 -10.06 -2.71
C GLY A 178 12.29 -10.19 -2.71
N ALA A 179 11.77 -11.40 -2.96
CA ALA A 179 10.34 -11.69 -2.91
C ALA A 179 9.75 -11.50 -1.50
N ALA A 180 10.47 -11.95 -0.46
CA ALA A 180 10.04 -11.79 0.93
C ALA A 180 10.01 -10.33 1.37
N LEU A 181 11.05 -9.56 1.02
CA LEU A 181 11.09 -8.12 1.27
C LEU A 181 9.93 -7.41 0.57
N ALA A 182 9.69 -7.70 -0.72
CA ALA A 182 8.58 -7.12 -1.46
C ALA A 182 7.22 -7.46 -0.83
N LYS A 183 7.02 -8.72 -0.40
CA LYS A 183 5.78 -9.20 0.22
C LYS A 183 5.49 -8.55 1.57
N VAL A 184 6.50 -8.42 2.42
CA VAL A 184 6.33 -7.97 3.81
C VAL A 184 6.32 -6.45 3.92
N LEU A 185 7.15 -5.77 3.13
CA LEU A 185 7.31 -4.32 3.21
C LEU A 185 6.42 -3.58 2.22
N GLY A 186 6.04 -4.24 1.12
CA GLY A 186 5.41 -3.60 -0.02
C GLY A 186 3.89 -3.70 -0.02
N GLU A 187 3.28 -2.57 -0.28
CA GLU A 187 1.89 -2.49 -0.71
C GLU A 187 1.84 -2.67 -2.23
N THR A 188 1.12 -3.68 -2.71
CA THR A 188 1.02 -3.94 -4.16
C THR A 188 0.28 -2.81 -4.83
N ALA A 189 0.92 -2.12 -5.78
CA ALA A 189 0.35 -1.05 -6.55
C ALA A 189 0.79 -1.16 -8.02
N LEU A 190 -0.16 -1.43 -8.93
CA LEU A 190 0.11 -1.45 -10.38
C LEU A 190 0.37 -0.03 -10.90
N GLU A 191 -0.25 0.96 -10.28
CA GLU A 191 -0.06 2.38 -10.53
C GLU A 191 0.33 3.06 -9.23
N LEU A 192 1.22 4.03 -9.30
CA LEU A 192 1.57 4.86 -8.16
C LEU A 192 0.39 5.79 -7.82
N PRO A 193 0.25 6.23 -6.55
CA PRO A 193 -0.72 7.26 -6.21
C PRO A 193 -0.58 8.48 -7.11
N GLU A 194 -1.69 9.06 -7.57
CA GLU A 194 -1.68 10.25 -8.44
C GLU A 194 -0.90 11.41 -7.82
N SER A 195 -0.88 11.50 -6.50
CA SER A 195 -0.16 12.52 -5.75
C SER A 195 1.33 12.20 -5.52
N PHE A 196 1.85 11.09 -6.08
CA PHE A 196 3.27 10.74 -5.91
C PHE A 196 4.17 11.65 -6.73
N VAL A 197 5.05 12.37 -6.06
CA VAL A 197 6.10 13.19 -6.68
C VAL A 197 7.44 12.48 -6.47
N CYS A 198 8.04 11.99 -7.56
CA CYS A 198 9.37 11.37 -7.54
C CYS A 198 10.45 12.44 -7.35
N GLU A 199 11.22 12.33 -6.27
CA GLU A 199 12.31 13.26 -5.96
C GLU A 199 13.67 12.68 -6.33
N LYS A 200 13.86 11.37 -6.19
CA LYS A 200 15.12 10.67 -6.46
C LYS A 200 14.85 9.30 -7.08
N ILE A 201 15.77 8.88 -7.95
CA ILE A 201 15.79 7.54 -8.51
C ILE A 201 17.12 6.90 -8.15
N ALA A 202 17.10 5.70 -7.63
CA ALA A 202 18.27 4.90 -7.31
C ALA A 202 18.22 3.55 -8.03
N TYR A 203 19.39 2.96 -8.24
CA TYR A 203 19.54 1.67 -8.88
C TYR A 203 20.43 0.78 -8.04
N GLY A 204 19.97 -0.43 -7.75
CA GLY A 204 20.79 -1.50 -7.20
C GLY A 204 21.14 -2.49 -8.30
N ALA A 205 22.40 -2.68 -8.60
CA ALA A 205 22.88 -3.59 -9.64
C ALA A 205 22.99 -5.02 -9.11
N GLY A 206 22.49 -6.00 -9.87
CA GLY A 206 22.77 -7.41 -9.65
C GLY A 206 24.13 -7.82 -10.26
N THR A 207 24.59 -9.01 -9.89
CA THR A 207 25.92 -9.53 -10.30
C THR A 207 25.93 -10.19 -11.68
N TRP A 208 24.75 -10.54 -12.23
CA TRP A 208 24.66 -11.19 -13.54
C TRP A 208 24.83 -10.16 -14.67
N GLU A 209 25.70 -10.45 -15.64
CA GLU A 209 25.72 -9.80 -16.92
C GLU A 209 24.61 -10.36 -17.82
N LEU A 210 23.67 -9.48 -18.21
CA LEU A 210 22.47 -9.84 -18.98
C LEU A 210 22.37 -8.96 -20.23
N GLU A 211 21.51 -9.35 -21.18
CA GLU A 211 21.19 -8.56 -22.37
C GLU A 211 20.49 -7.23 -22.04
N ILE A 212 19.88 -7.15 -20.86
CA ILE A 212 19.24 -5.95 -20.30
C ILE A 212 19.94 -5.55 -19.01
N PRO A 213 19.87 -4.28 -18.60
CA PRO A 213 20.39 -3.87 -17.29
C PRO A 213 19.79 -4.69 -16.16
N ASN A 214 20.63 -5.42 -15.43
CA ASN A 214 20.24 -6.19 -14.26
C ASN A 214 20.21 -5.28 -13.03
N VAL A 215 19.14 -4.52 -12.88
CA VAL A 215 19.02 -3.52 -11.82
C VAL A 215 17.64 -3.51 -11.19
N LEU A 216 17.60 -3.34 -9.88
CA LEU A 216 16.41 -2.91 -9.16
C LEU A 216 16.35 -1.38 -9.24
N ARG A 217 15.26 -0.82 -9.76
CA ARG A 217 15.02 0.62 -9.77
C ARG A 217 14.12 1.00 -8.60
N VAL A 218 14.57 1.96 -7.82
CA VAL A 218 13.82 2.49 -6.68
C VAL A 218 13.52 3.97 -6.93
N HIS A 219 12.26 4.34 -6.86
CA HIS A 219 11.79 5.72 -6.89
C HIS A 219 11.53 6.17 -5.45
N VAL A 220 12.21 7.20 -5.00
CA VAL A 220 11.99 7.82 -3.69
C VAL A 220 11.32 9.16 -3.91
N GLY A 221 10.25 9.41 -3.19
CA GLY A 221 9.47 10.63 -3.34
C GLY A 221 8.49 10.82 -2.22
N THR A 222 7.70 11.85 -2.35
CA THR A 222 6.61 12.17 -1.44
C THR A 222 5.28 11.85 -2.10
N VAL A 223 4.40 11.27 -1.33
CA VAL A 223 2.97 11.24 -1.64
C VAL A 223 2.40 12.42 -0.88
N ALA A 224 1.74 13.37 -1.55
CA ALA A 224 0.94 14.36 -0.83
C ALA A 224 0.07 13.53 0.12
N ALA A 225 0.09 13.88 1.41
CA ALA A 225 -0.69 13.17 2.40
C ALA A 225 -2.05 12.90 1.74
N GLU A 226 -2.37 11.64 1.46
CA GLU A 226 -3.74 11.28 1.19
C GLU A 226 -4.45 11.98 2.31
N ASN A 227 -5.32 12.92 1.98
CA ASN A 227 -6.11 13.53 3.02
C ASN A 227 -6.82 12.36 3.69
N ASP A 228 -6.29 11.91 4.84
CA ASP A 228 -7.00 10.98 5.74
C ASP A 228 -8.39 11.52 6.07
N ASN A 229 -8.63 12.73 5.60
CA ASN A 229 -9.84 13.50 5.62
C ASN A 229 -10.57 13.57 4.26
N ALA A 230 -10.23 12.70 3.28
CA ALA A 230 -11.05 12.62 2.07
C ALA A 230 -12.50 12.37 2.50
N ILE A 231 -13.37 13.29 2.08
CA ILE A 231 -14.79 13.22 2.45
C ILE A 231 -15.49 12.39 1.38
N LEU A 232 -16.26 11.44 1.86
CA LEU A 232 -17.14 10.62 1.03
C LEU A 232 -18.58 11.03 1.27
N GLU A 233 -19.33 11.22 0.20
CA GLU A 233 -20.79 11.24 0.26
C GLU A 233 -21.30 9.83 0.07
N VAL A 234 -21.99 9.31 1.08
CA VAL A 234 -22.59 7.97 1.08
C VAL A 234 -24.09 8.11 0.95
N ALA A 235 -24.71 7.30 0.09
CA ALA A 235 -26.15 7.34 -0.13
C ALA A 235 -26.77 5.96 -0.34
N CYS A 236 -27.97 5.78 0.18
CA CYS A 236 -28.87 4.66 -0.13
C CYS A 236 -30.32 5.10 -0.26
N ASN A 237 -31.10 4.34 -1.05
CA ASN A 237 -32.52 4.62 -1.26
C ASN A 237 -33.35 3.57 -0.53
N ILE A 238 -34.33 3.98 0.27
CA ILE A 238 -35.12 3.10 1.12
C ILE A 238 -36.60 3.45 0.96
N ASP A 239 -37.44 2.44 0.59
CA ASP A 239 -38.89 2.62 0.34
C ASP A 239 -39.79 1.89 1.36
N ASP A 240 -39.21 1.28 2.39
CA ASP A 240 -39.89 0.45 3.37
C ASP A 240 -39.53 0.78 4.84
N MET A 241 -39.11 2.03 5.10
CA MET A 241 -38.73 2.51 6.43
C MET A 241 -39.51 3.77 6.81
N SER A 242 -39.95 3.88 8.08
CA SER A 242 -40.70 5.03 8.56
C SER A 242 -39.80 6.27 8.75
N GLY A 243 -40.41 7.47 8.68
CA GLY A 243 -39.68 8.74 8.95
C GLY A 243 -39.08 8.83 10.35
N GLU A 244 -39.66 8.15 11.34
CA GLU A 244 -39.15 8.10 12.71
C GLU A 244 -37.82 7.34 12.78
N VAL A 245 -37.72 6.21 12.07
CA VAL A 245 -36.51 5.43 11.97
C VAL A 245 -35.42 6.21 11.24
N PHE A 246 -35.77 6.95 10.17
CA PHE A 246 -34.81 7.84 9.50
C PHE A 246 -34.24 8.90 10.46
N ALA A 247 -35.10 9.53 11.26
CA ALA A 247 -34.66 10.54 12.23
C ALA A 247 -33.67 9.94 13.25
N TYR A 248 -33.98 8.75 13.76
CA TYR A 248 -33.11 8.00 14.66
C TYR A 248 -31.77 7.64 14.01
N VAL A 249 -31.76 7.11 12.79
CA VAL A 249 -30.52 6.74 12.08
C VAL A 249 -29.65 7.95 11.80
N ILE A 250 -30.24 9.08 11.41
CA ILE A 250 -29.50 10.35 11.20
C ILE A 250 -28.82 10.77 12.50
N GLU A 251 -29.52 10.75 13.62
CA GLU A 251 -28.94 11.06 14.94
C GLU A 251 -27.77 10.12 15.29
N ARG A 252 -27.97 8.80 15.08
CA ARG A 252 -26.95 7.79 15.33
C ARG A 252 -25.69 7.98 14.47
N LEU A 253 -25.87 8.31 13.18
CA LEU A 253 -24.76 8.60 12.27
C LEU A 253 -23.95 9.82 12.73
N LEU A 254 -24.61 10.90 13.12
CA LEU A 254 -23.94 12.11 13.63
C LEU A 254 -23.17 11.82 14.94
N LEU A 255 -23.78 11.09 15.87
CA LEU A 255 -23.13 10.67 17.12
C LEU A 255 -21.95 9.69 16.87
N ALA A 256 -22.03 8.86 15.85
CA ALA A 256 -20.97 7.92 15.49
C ALA A 256 -19.79 8.57 14.75
N GLY A 257 -19.93 9.84 14.31
CA GLY A 257 -18.85 10.63 13.68
C GLY A 257 -19.09 10.99 12.21
N ALA A 258 -20.32 10.88 11.68
CA ALA A 258 -20.64 11.48 10.40
C ALA A 258 -20.46 13.00 10.47
N LEU A 259 -19.93 13.60 9.41
CA LEU A 259 -19.72 15.04 9.30
C LEU A 259 -21.04 15.80 9.08
N ASP A 260 -21.97 15.13 8.42
CA ASP A 260 -23.34 15.58 8.16
C ASP A 260 -24.20 14.38 7.79
N ALA A 261 -25.53 14.45 8.02
CA ALA A 261 -26.46 13.40 7.63
C ALA A 261 -27.87 13.98 7.41
N TRP A 262 -28.54 13.55 6.34
CA TRP A 262 -29.88 14.02 6.00
C TRP A 262 -30.67 13.00 5.19
N ALA A 263 -31.97 13.23 5.02
CA ALA A 263 -32.83 12.43 4.16
C ALA A 263 -33.48 13.31 3.08
N GLU A 264 -33.48 12.82 1.84
CA GLU A 264 -34.13 13.47 0.69
C GLU A 264 -35.35 12.66 0.26
N PRO A 265 -36.56 13.28 0.12
CA PRO A 265 -37.70 12.56 -0.41
C PRO A 265 -37.52 12.27 -1.90
N ILE A 266 -37.78 11.05 -2.29
CA ILE A 266 -37.67 10.56 -3.67
C ILE A 266 -38.87 9.70 -4.07
N VAL A 267 -39.01 9.45 -5.35
CA VAL A 267 -39.96 8.45 -5.88
C VAL A 267 -39.15 7.34 -6.54
N MET A 268 -39.34 6.12 -6.08
CA MET A 268 -38.68 4.92 -6.60
C MET A 268 -39.51 4.23 -7.66
N LYS A 269 -38.99 3.12 -8.23
CA LYS A 269 -39.66 2.26 -9.19
C LYS A 269 -41.08 1.90 -8.68
N LYS A 270 -42.03 1.71 -9.61
CA LYS A 270 -43.44 1.47 -9.32
C LYS A 270 -44.16 2.62 -8.60
N GLY A 271 -43.64 3.86 -8.64
CA GLY A 271 -44.24 5.05 -8.05
C GLY A 271 -44.22 5.07 -6.52
N ARG A 272 -43.36 4.32 -5.87
CA ARG A 272 -43.30 4.25 -4.40
C ARG A 272 -42.62 5.51 -3.81
N PRO A 273 -43.31 6.21 -2.87
CA PRO A 273 -42.60 7.24 -2.06
C PRO A 273 -41.48 6.58 -1.25
N ALA A 274 -40.38 7.24 -1.18
CA ALA A 274 -39.19 6.73 -0.51
C ALA A 274 -38.30 7.89 -0.01
N TYR A 275 -37.27 7.57 0.72
CA TYR A 275 -36.24 8.52 1.10
C TYR A 275 -34.85 8.03 0.65
N LYS A 276 -34.04 8.97 0.23
CA LYS A 276 -32.60 8.79 0.04
C LYS A 276 -31.92 9.23 1.32
N LEU A 277 -31.36 8.31 2.09
CA LEU A 277 -30.47 8.63 3.19
C LEU A 277 -29.11 9.03 2.62
N VAL A 278 -28.59 10.18 3.05
CA VAL A 278 -27.27 10.69 2.64
C VAL A 278 -26.51 11.10 3.88
N PHE A 279 -25.21 10.80 3.89
CA PHE A 279 -24.31 11.32 4.93
C PHE A 279 -22.90 11.55 4.39
N LEU A 280 -22.19 12.48 5.01
CA LEU A 280 -20.79 12.78 4.74
C LEU A 280 -19.92 12.14 5.80
N VAL A 281 -18.85 11.47 5.37
CA VAL A 281 -17.94 10.76 6.26
C VAL A 281 -16.50 10.88 5.76
N THR A 282 -15.54 10.86 6.67
CA THR A 282 -14.12 10.69 6.33
C THR A 282 -13.84 9.25 5.96
N GLU A 283 -12.91 9.02 5.01
CA GLU A 283 -12.62 7.68 4.47
C GLU A 283 -12.27 6.66 5.57
N ASN A 284 -11.55 7.07 6.61
CA ASN A 284 -11.18 6.23 7.75
C ASN A 284 -12.37 5.80 8.63
N MET A 285 -13.49 6.53 8.58
CA MET A 285 -14.70 6.19 9.35
C MET A 285 -15.77 5.46 8.53
N LEU A 286 -15.53 5.30 7.21
CA LEU A 286 -16.53 4.72 6.29
C LEU A 286 -17.04 3.37 6.76
N VAL A 287 -16.17 2.41 7.00
CA VAL A 287 -16.56 1.02 7.36
C VAL A 287 -17.44 1.01 8.60
N LYS A 288 -17.05 1.74 9.64
CA LYS A 288 -17.82 1.83 10.88
C LYS A 288 -19.23 2.39 10.68
N LEU A 289 -19.38 3.41 9.82
CA LEU A 289 -20.70 4.00 9.56
C LEU A 289 -21.53 3.16 8.59
N LEU A 290 -20.90 2.40 7.68
CA LEU A 290 -21.62 1.42 6.85
C LEU A 290 -22.22 0.29 7.70
N ASP A 291 -21.47 -0.23 8.67
CA ASP A 291 -21.98 -1.26 9.59
C ASP A 291 -23.24 -0.77 10.32
N LEU A 292 -23.20 0.49 10.83
CA LEU A 292 -24.36 1.11 11.48
C LEU A 292 -25.55 1.25 10.51
N VAL A 293 -25.34 1.65 9.26
CA VAL A 293 -26.42 1.77 8.27
C VAL A 293 -27.04 0.41 7.97
N PHE A 294 -26.24 -0.63 7.80
CA PHE A 294 -26.75 -1.98 7.55
C PHE A 294 -27.47 -2.59 8.75
N GLU A 295 -27.05 -2.24 9.97
CA GLU A 295 -27.71 -2.69 11.20
C GLU A 295 -29.06 -1.99 11.44
N GLU A 296 -29.12 -0.67 11.18
CA GLU A 296 -30.27 0.14 11.59
C GLU A 296 -31.26 0.43 10.46
N THR A 297 -30.99 -0.03 9.24
CA THR A 297 -31.85 0.22 8.09
C THR A 297 -32.19 -1.05 7.33
N THR A 298 -33.20 -0.97 6.45
CA THR A 298 -33.59 -2.07 5.55
C THR A 298 -32.77 -2.11 4.26
N THR A 299 -31.82 -1.21 4.08
CA THR A 299 -31.03 -1.17 2.84
C THR A 299 -30.14 -2.40 2.68
N LEU A 300 -30.06 -2.93 1.46
CA LEU A 300 -29.16 -4.04 1.09
C LEU A 300 -27.84 -3.54 0.44
N GLY A 301 -27.72 -2.23 0.23
CA GLY A 301 -26.52 -1.68 -0.40
C GLY A 301 -26.49 -0.16 -0.38
N VAL A 302 -25.28 0.36 -0.36
CA VAL A 302 -24.98 1.77 -0.40
C VAL A 302 -24.10 2.08 -1.61
N ARG A 303 -24.09 3.33 -2.05
CA ARG A 303 -23.14 3.85 -3.01
C ARG A 303 -22.42 5.03 -2.39
N TYR A 304 -21.18 5.23 -2.74
CA TYR A 304 -20.40 6.37 -2.25
C TYR A 304 -19.40 6.86 -3.30
N HIS A 305 -19.05 8.12 -3.18
CA HIS A 305 -18.03 8.75 -4.02
C HIS A 305 -17.31 9.84 -3.23
N LYS A 306 -16.09 10.18 -3.66
CA LYS A 306 -15.32 11.27 -3.07
C LYS A 306 -15.95 12.60 -3.45
N VAL A 307 -16.02 13.51 -2.48
CA VAL A 307 -16.49 14.88 -2.69
C VAL A 307 -15.42 15.86 -2.27
N GLU A 308 -15.23 16.90 -3.09
CA GLU A 308 -14.40 18.03 -2.73
C GLU A 308 -15.20 18.99 -1.85
N ARG A 309 -14.60 19.46 -0.77
CA ARG A 309 -15.22 20.39 0.16
C ARG A 309 -14.30 21.55 0.47
N SER A 310 -14.73 22.76 0.14
CA SER A 310 -14.08 23.98 0.58
C SER A 310 -14.75 24.49 1.85
N THR A 311 -13.97 24.73 2.90
CA THR A 311 -14.46 25.25 4.17
C THR A 311 -13.69 26.48 4.58
N LEU A 312 -14.37 27.43 5.21
CA LEU A 312 -13.70 28.57 5.83
C LEU A 312 -12.89 28.11 7.05
N GLU A 313 -11.79 28.80 7.32
CA GLU A 313 -11.13 28.68 8.63
C GLU A 313 -12.14 29.10 9.71
N ARG A 314 -12.22 28.33 10.81
CA ARG A 314 -13.19 28.56 11.89
C ARG A 314 -12.49 28.73 13.21
N LYS A 315 -12.95 29.72 13.99
CA LYS A 315 -12.57 29.87 15.40
C LYS A 315 -13.83 29.98 16.24
N SER A 316 -13.80 29.43 17.43
CA SER A 316 -14.89 29.51 18.39
C SER A 316 -14.48 30.44 19.53
N ALA A 317 -15.39 31.28 19.98
CA ALA A 317 -15.23 32.08 21.18
C ALA A 317 -16.51 32.03 22.02
N VAL A 318 -16.42 32.44 23.28
CA VAL A 318 -17.58 32.59 24.14
C VAL A 318 -17.79 34.05 24.40
N VAL A 319 -18.99 34.54 24.09
CA VAL A 319 -19.39 35.95 24.30
C VAL A 319 -20.34 36.05 25.48
N ALA A 320 -20.20 37.14 26.22
CA ALA A 320 -21.09 37.43 27.35
C ALA A 320 -22.33 38.22 26.86
N THR A 321 -23.50 37.73 27.21
CA THR A 321 -24.76 38.43 26.97
C THR A 321 -25.40 38.80 28.31
N PRO A 322 -26.39 39.72 28.35
CA PRO A 322 -27.12 40.01 29.59
C PRO A 322 -27.85 38.82 30.22
N TYR A 323 -27.95 37.72 29.48
CA TYR A 323 -28.70 36.52 29.89
C TYR A 323 -27.80 35.29 30.12
N GLY A 324 -26.50 35.45 29.93
CA GLY A 324 -25.51 34.36 30.09
C GLY A 324 -24.51 34.31 28.94
N SER A 325 -23.57 33.39 29.03
CA SER A 325 -22.50 33.19 28.04
C SER A 325 -22.98 32.33 26.88
N VAL A 326 -22.63 32.69 25.64
CA VAL A 326 -22.97 31.95 24.43
C VAL A 326 -21.73 31.66 23.62
N ALA A 327 -21.59 30.41 23.17
CA ALA A 327 -20.57 30.04 22.22
C ALA A 327 -20.91 30.58 20.81
N VAL A 328 -19.92 31.17 20.14
CA VAL A 328 -20.06 31.77 18.82
C VAL A 328 -18.94 31.24 17.92
N LYS A 329 -19.28 30.88 16.69
CA LYS A 329 -18.32 30.49 15.64
C LYS A 329 -18.07 31.66 14.70
N TYR A 330 -16.81 31.91 14.41
CA TYR A 330 -16.36 32.91 13.43
C TYR A 330 -15.78 32.18 12.21
N GLY A 331 -16.24 32.57 11.02
CA GLY A 331 -15.70 32.11 9.74
C GLY A 331 -14.75 33.13 9.14
N PHE A 332 -13.54 32.69 8.78
CA PHE A 332 -12.48 33.56 8.23
C PHE A 332 -12.26 33.27 6.75
N CYS A 333 -12.06 34.33 5.96
CA CYS A 333 -11.58 34.26 4.59
C CYS A 333 -10.45 35.29 4.43
N ASN A 334 -9.28 34.83 3.99
CA ASN A 334 -8.08 35.68 3.83
C ASN A 334 -7.77 36.54 5.07
N GLY A 335 -7.95 35.97 6.26
CA GLY A 335 -7.69 36.63 7.53
C GLY A 335 -8.80 37.58 8.00
N ALA A 336 -9.81 37.83 7.19
CA ALA A 336 -10.98 38.65 7.56
C ALA A 336 -12.14 37.78 8.04
N ILE A 337 -12.86 38.23 9.07
CA ILE A 337 -14.10 37.59 9.51
C ILE A 337 -15.21 37.94 8.55
N ILE A 338 -15.81 36.92 7.95
CA ILE A 338 -16.92 37.11 6.99
C ILE A 338 -18.23 36.46 7.47
N ASN A 339 -18.17 35.69 8.55
CA ASN A 339 -19.37 35.07 9.12
C ASN A 339 -19.26 34.97 10.64
N ILE A 340 -20.36 35.27 11.33
CA ILE A 340 -20.53 35.15 12.78
C ILE A 340 -21.78 34.30 13.01
N ALA A 341 -21.65 33.20 13.67
CA ALA A 341 -22.75 32.26 13.92
C ALA A 341 -22.82 31.86 15.41
N PRO A 342 -23.76 32.46 16.18
CA PRO A 342 -24.06 31.98 17.53
C PRO A 342 -24.48 30.48 17.53
N GLU A 343 -23.96 29.72 18.44
CA GLU A 343 -24.30 28.29 18.59
C GLU A 343 -25.76 28.15 19.05
N PHE A 344 -26.51 27.34 18.28
CA PHE A 344 -27.95 27.17 18.50
C PHE A 344 -28.27 26.61 19.89
N GLU A 345 -27.60 25.56 20.34
CA GLU A 345 -27.85 24.93 21.65
C GLU A 345 -27.51 25.90 22.80
N SER A 346 -26.40 26.65 22.72
CA SER A 346 -26.07 27.69 23.69
C SER A 346 -27.15 28.77 23.76
N CYS A 347 -27.65 29.22 22.62
CA CYS A 347 -28.74 30.20 22.55
C CYS A 347 -30.05 29.63 23.10
N LYS A 348 -30.37 28.39 22.82
CA LYS A 348 -31.57 27.70 23.31
C LYS A 348 -31.52 27.53 24.84
N GLU A 349 -30.36 27.19 25.39
CA GLU A 349 -30.17 27.07 26.83
C GLU A 349 -30.46 28.43 27.53
N ILE A 350 -29.83 29.53 27.11
CA ILE A 350 -30.09 30.84 27.73
C ILE A 350 -31.52 31.30 27.49
N ALA A 351 -32.10 31.03 26.32
CA ALA A 351 -33.49 31.38 26.04
C ALA A 351 -34.45 30.72 27.01
N THR A 352 -34.23 29.44 27.31
CA THR A 352 -35.02 28.62 28.24
C THR A 352 -34.84 29.13 29.69
N ASN A 353 -33.59 29.31 30.12
CA ASN A 353 -33.24 29.68 31.49
C ASN A 353 -33.72 31.11 31.81
N ALA A 354 -33.55 32.06 30.89
CA ALA A 354 -33.95 33.44 31.06
C ALA A 354 -35.42 33.75 30.68
N LYS A 355 -36.15 32.72 30.19
CA LYS A 355 -37.55 32.83 29.70
C LYS A 355 -37.72 33.93 28.65
N ILE A 356 -36.79 34.02 27.70
CA ILE A 356 -36.84 34.93 26.55
C ILE A 356 -37.02 34.13 25.26
N SER A 357 -37.40 34.78 24.19
CA SER A 357 -37.49 34.09 22.90
C SER A 357 -36.10 33.71 22.38
N LEU A 358 -35.98 32.55 21.71
CA LEU A 358 -34.72 32.11 21.06
C LEU A 358 -34.18 33.18 20.10
N LYS A 359 -35.08 33.82 19.34
CA LYS A 359 -34.72 34.93 18.43
C LYS A 359 -34.01 36.08 19.18
N LYS A 360 -34.48 36.43 20.39
CA LYS A 360 -33.88 37.48 21.22
C LYS A 360 -32.50 37.00 21.73
N ALA A 361 -32.39 35.77 22.19
CA ALA A 361 -31.12 35.20 22.62
C ALA A 361 -30.07 35.22 21.49
N MET A 362 -30.42 34.78 20.27
CA MET A 362 -29.54 34.81 19.11
C MET A 362 -29.12 36.23 18.73
N GLN A 363 -30.04 37.22 18.79
CA GLN A 363 -29.73 38.60 18.50
C GLN A 363 -28.71 39.18 19.50
N TYR A 364 -28.87 38.96 20.79
CA TYR A 364 -27.90 39.40 21.81
C TYR A 364 -26.53 38.75 21.62
N ALA A 365 -26.51 37.48 21.32
CA ALA A 365 -25.27 36.76 21.05
C ALA A 365 -24.54 37.28 19.80
N GLN A 366 -25.30 37.61 18.74
CA GLN A 366 -24.77 38.20 17.53
C GLN A 366 -24.16 39.57 17.80
N THR A 367 -24.91 40.48 18.48
CA THR A 367 -24.41 41.82 18.84
C THR A 367 -23.16 41.74 19.71
N ALA A 368 -23.18 40.91 20.76
CA ALA A 368 -22.00 40.73 21.63
C ALA A 368 -20.77 40.17 20.88
N ALA A 369 -21.00 39.34 19.87
CA ALA A 369 -19.92 38.82 19.05
C ALA A 369 -19.33 39.85 18.07
N GLU A 370 -20.18 40.78 17.55
CA GLU A 370 -19.75 41.89 16.72
C GLU A 370 -19.02 42.97 17.55
N ASP A 371 -19.46 43.23 18.77
CA ASP A 371 -18.81 44.20 19.68
C ASP A 371 -17.39 43.72 20.06
N LEU A 372 -17.20 42.43 20.31
CA LEU A 372 -15.88 41.82 20.62
C LEU A 372 -14.87 42.00 19.48
N LEU A 373 -15.31 42.19 18.25
CA LEU A 373 -14.44 42.39 17.10
C LEU A 373 -14.05 43.87 16.89
N ASN A 374 -14.76 44.80 17.55
CA ASN A 374 -14.50 46.22 17.47
C ASN A 374 -13.60 46.73 18.63
N GLU A 375 -13.35 45.89 19.61
CA GLU A 375 -12.37 46.09 20.68
C GLU A 375 -10.97 45.57 20.29
#